data_763099e8bd49ef97787bf630a6de489d
#
_entry.id   763099e8bd49ef97787bf630a6de489d
#
_cell.length_a   1.000
_cell.length_b   1.000
_cell.length_c   1.000
_cell.angle_alpha   90.00
_cell.angle_beta   90.00
_cell.angle_gamma   90.00
#
_symmetry.space_group_name_H-M   'P 1'
#
loop_
_entity.id
_entity.type
_entity.pdbx_description
1 polymer ?
#
loop_
_entity_poly.entity_id
_entity_poly.type
_entity_poly.pdbx_seq_one_letter_code
_entity_poly.pdbx_strand_id
1 'polypeptide(L)'
;MDIPLESCRLIGQTVRTRRITQRLTQRELSELSGVGVRLISELERGKATLRADAVNRVLAVFGLMLGTVEAPRSEPSLEDDIP
;
A
#
# COMPACT_ATOMS: atom_id res chain seq x y z
N MET A 1 -9.58 -16.01 0.10
CA MET A 1 -10.22 -14.73 0.31
C MET A 1 -9.47 -13.64 -0.40
N ASP A 2 -10.18 -12.80 -1.09
CA ASP A 2 -9.54 -11.78 -1.87
C ASP A 2 -9.29 -10.53 -1.08
N ILE A 3 -8.14 -9.95 -1.30
CA ILE A 3 -7.84 -8.68 -0.68
C ILE A 3 -8.49 -7.59 -1.52
N PRO A 4 -9.23 -6.69 -0.91
CA PRO A 4 -9.89 -5.64 -1.68
C PRO A 4 -8.86 -4.80 -2.44
N LEU A 5 -9.15 -4.52 -3.68
CA LEU A 5 -8.30 -3.65 -4.47
C LEU A 5 -8.14 -2.30 -3.82
N GLU A 6 -9.14 -1.87 -3.07
CA GLU A 6 -9.06 -0.60 -2.40
C GLU A 6 -7.90 -0.51 -1.43
N SER A 7 -7.54 -1.64 -0.79
CA SER A 7 -6.41 -1.63 0.12
C SER A 7 -5.13 -1.27 -0.62
N CYS A 8 -4.98 -1.80 -1.82
CA CYS A 8 -3.79 -1.51 -2.61
C CYS A 8 -3.78 -0.06 -3.07
N ARG A 9 -4.94 0.47 -3.42
CA ARG A 9 -5.04 1.87 -3.81
C ARG A 9 -4.72 2.79 -2.65
N LEU A 10 -5.21 2.44 -1.46
CA LEU A 10 -4.96 3.27 -0.29
C LEU A 10 -3.48 3.30 0.06
N ILE A 11 -2.82 2.15 -0.02
CA ILE A 11 -1.38 2.11 0.23
C ILE A 11 -0.66 3.00 -0.77
N GLY A 12 -1.00 2.89 -2.05
CA GLY A 12 -0.38 3.69 -3.08
C GLY A 12 -0.62 5.18 -2.89
N GLN A 13 -1.84 5.54 -2.52
CA GLN A 13 -2.17 6.94 -2.27
C GLN A 13 -1.43 7.48 -1.06
N THR A 14 -1.28 6.67 -0.03
CA THR A 14 -0.54 7.07 1.16
C THR A 14 0.90 7.37 0.80
N VAL A 15 1.53 6.48 0.04
CA VAL A 15 2.91 6.68 -0.37
C VAL A 15 3.03 7.95 -1.22
N ARG A 16 2.15 8.10 -2.18
CA ARG A 16 2.23 9.26 -3.06
C ARG A 16 2.03 10.56 -2.30
N THR A 17 1.04 10.60 -1.41
CA THR A 17 0.77 11.80 -0.64
C THR A 17 1.95 12.16 0.24
N ARG A 18 2.52 11.16 0.93
CA ARG A 18 3.68 11.43 1.78
C ARG A 18 4.87 11.88 0.96
N ARG A 19 5.08 11.26 -0.20
CA ARG A 19 6.20 11.61 -1.06
C ARG A 19 6.08 13.06 -1.54
N ILE A 20 4.91 13.43 -2.02
CA ILE A 20 4.69 14.78 -2.53
C ILE A 20 4.80 15.81 -1.41
N THR A 21 4.24 15.49 -0.24
CA THR A 21 4.32 16.39 0.90
C THR A 21 5.77 16.67 1.28
N GLN A 22 6.62 15.67 1.16
CA GLN A 22 8.03 15.84 1.48
C GLN A 22 8.85 16.28 0.27
N ARG A 23 8.18 16.57 -0.84
CA ARG A 23 8.82 17.10 -2.05
C ARG A 23 9.87 16.14 -2.61
N LEU A 24 9.57 14.85 -2.58
CA LEU A 24 10.45 13.84 -3.13
C LEU A 24 9.96 13.42 -4.50
N THR A 25 10.89 13.18 -5.41
CA THR A 25 10.54 12.49 -6.66
C THR A 25 10.48 11.00 -6.40
N GLN A 26 9.91 10.26 -7.33
CA GLN A 26 9.93 8.81 -7.21
C GLN A 26 11.35 8.27 -7.20
N ARG A 27 12.25 8.92 -7.95
CA ARG A 27 13.63 8.49 -7.96
C ARG A 27 14.30 8.73 -6.61
N GLU A 28 14.02 9.86 -6.00
CA GLU A 28 14.56 10.13 -4.67
C GLU A 28 14.04 9.15 -3.64
N LEU A 29 12.76 8.82 -3.72
CA LEU A 29 12.18 7.81 -2.84
C LEU A 29 12.82 6.45 -3.08
N SER A 30 13.10 6.14 -4.34
CA SER A 30 13.79 4.91 -4.68
C SER A 30 15.16 4.84 -3.99
N GLU A 31 15.89 5.94 -4.04
CA GLU A 31 17.21 5.99 -3.43
C GLU A 31 17.15 5.84 -1.91
N LEU A 32 16.17 6.47 -1.30
CA LEU A 32 16.03 6.39 0.15
C LEU A 32 15.57 5.03 0.63
N SER A 33 14.69 4.40 -0.12
CA SER A 33 14.09 3.14 0.30
C SER A 33 14.88 1.92 -0.13
N GLY A 34 15.71 2.06 -1.14
CA GLY A 34 16.39 0.93 -1.74
C GLY A 34 15.47 0.11 -2.64
N VAL A 35 14.31 0.65 -2.99
CA VAL A 35 13.34 -0.05 -3.84
C VAL A 35 13.33 0.62 -5.21
N GLY A 36 13.25 -0.18 -6.26
CA GLY A 36 13.33 0.35 -7.62
C GLY A 36 12.23 1.32 -7.96
N VAL A 37 12.53 2.29 -8.81
CA VAL A 37 11.57 3.30 -9.22
C VAL A 37 10.34 2.68 -9.87
N ARG A 38 10.54 1.62 -10.63
CA ARG A 38 9.41 0.99 -11.31
C ARG A 38 8.40 0.43 -10.31
N LEU A 39 8.91 -0.18 -9.24
CA LEU A 39 8.03 -0.74 -8.23
C LEU A 39 7.30 0.39 -7.50
N ILE A 40 7.99 1.49 -7.23
CA ILE A 40 7.36 2.63 -6.58
C ILE A 40 6.25 3.19 -7.48
N SER A 41 6.51 3.30 -8.78
CA SER A 41 5.50 3.78 -9.71
C SER A 41 4.28 2.86 -9.71
N GLU A 42 4.51 1.55 -9.73
CA GLU A 42 3.40 0.59 -9.70
C GLU A 42 2.64 0.65 -8.38
N LEU A 43 3.36 0.82 -7.29
CA LEU A 43 2.75 0.94 -5.97
C LEU A 43 1.82 2.14 -5.92
N GLU A 44 2.29 3.28 -6.41
CA GLU A 44 1.48 4.50 -6.36
C GLU A 44 0.26 4.41 -7.26
N ARG A 45 0.29 3.53 -8.25
CA ARG A 45 -0.87 3.32 -9.10
C ARG A 45 -1.83 2.28 -8.54
N GLY A 46 -1.50 1.70 -7.39
CA GLY A 46 -2.41 0.77 -6.75
C GLY A 46 -2.33 -0.66 -7.24
N LYS A 47 -1.18 -1.06 -7.80
CA LYS A 47 -1.04 -2.42 -8.29
C LYS A 47 -1.18 -3.41 -7.14
N ALA A 48 -1.90 -4.50 -7.38
CA ALA A 48 -2.27 -5.42 -6.31
C ALA A 48 -1.25 -6.51 -6.01
N THR A 49 -0.27 -6.72 -6.87
CA THR A 49 0.64 -7.85 -6.74
C THR A 49 2.04 -7.42 -6.33
N LEU A 50 2.12 -6.56 -5.34
CA LEU A 50 3.41 -6.07 -4.89
C LEU A 50 3.92 -6.89 -3.71
N ARG A 51 5.22 -6.94 -3.57
CA ARG A 51 5.84 -7.66 -2.45
C ARG A 51 5.75 -6.83 -1.19
N ALA A 52 5.32 -7.48 -0.12
CA ALA A 52 5.12 -6.77 1.14
C ALA A 52 6.43 -6.23 1.71
N ASP A 53 7.53 -6.97 1.53
CA ASP A 53 8.80 -6.51 2.07
C ASP A 53 9.27 -5.24 1.37
N ALA A 54 9.06 -5.15 0.06
CA ALA A 54 9.44 -3.96 -0.68
C ALA A 54 8.54 -2.78 -0.29
N VAL A 55 7.25 -3.04 -0.15
CA VAL A 55 6.30 -2.00 0.27
C VAL A 55 6.69 -1.46 1.64
N ASN A 56 7.07 -2.34 2.56
CA ASN A 56 7.48 -1.90 3.89
C ASN A 56 8.73 -1.04 3.85
N ARG A 57 9.66 -1.31 2.93
CA ARG A 57 10.84 -0.47 2.83
C ARG A 57 10.49 0.93 2.36
N VAL A 58 9.53 1.03 1.44
CA VAL A 58 9.07 2.35 0.99
C VAL A 58 8.37 3.07 2.13
N LEU A 59 7.48 2.37 2.81
CA LEU A 59 6.72 2.97 3.92
C LEU A 59 7.65 3.41 5.05
N ALA A 60 8.73 2.68 5.27
CA ALA A 60 9.66 3.00 6.35
C ALA A 60 10.29 4.38 6.18
N VAL A 61 10.44 4.85 4.94
CA VAL A 61 10.97 6.19 4.70
C VAL A 61 10.09 7.24 5.38
N PHE A 62 8.80 6.95 5.51
CA PHE A 62 7.85 7.87 6.11
C PHE A 62 7.48 7.47 7.54
N GLY A 63 8.19 6.51 8.12
CA GLY A 63 7.89 6.06 9.48
C GLY A 63 6.66 5.17 9.55
N LEU A 64 6.29 4.53 8.45
CA LEU A 64 5.11 3.69 8.38
C LEU A 64 5.48 2.25 8.13
N MET A 65 4.54 1.35 8.35
CA MET A 65 4.72 -0.05 8.00
C MET A 65 3.37 -0.66 7.71
N LEU A 66 3.37 -1.77 6.99
CA LEU A 66 2.15 -2.53 6.78
C LEU A 66 1.75 -3.22 8.08
N GLY A 67 0.46 -3.37 8.27
CA GLY A 67 -0.06 -4.08 9.42
C GLY A 67 -1.36 -4.75 9.04
N THR A 68 -1.87 -5.57 9.94
CA THR A 68 -3.12 -6.25 9.69
C THR A 68 -4.24 -5.53 10.42
N VAL A 69 -5.37 -5.44 9.74
CA VAL A 69 -6.56 -4.87 10.34
C VAL A 69 -7.70 -5.80 9.97
N GLU A 70 -8.80 -5.65 10.66
CA GLU A 70 -9.96 -6.45 10.32
C GLU A 70 -10.49 -6.01 8.98
N ALA A 71 -10.77 -6.98 8.10
CA ALA A 71 -11.28 -6.64 6.79
C ALA A 71 -12.73 -6.17 6.93
N PRO A 72 -13.10 -5.15 6.16
CA PRO A 72 -14.48 -4.69 6.22
C PRO A 72 -15.38 -5.77 5.64
N ARG A 73 -16.57 -5.91 6.19
CA ARG A 73 -17.52 -6.84 5.67
C ARG A 73 -18.30 -6.18 4.57
N SER A 74 -18.40 -6.86 3.47
CA SER A 74 -19.12 -6.26 2.39
C SER A 74 -20.56 -6.44 2.62
N GLU A 75 -21.02 -7.31 3.43
CA GLU A 75 -22.32 -7.38 3.68
C GLU A 75 -22.61 -8.20 4.80
N PRO A 76 -23.64 -8.05 5.33
CA PRO A 76 -23.96 -8.63 6.48
C PRO A 76 -24.01 -10.00 6.27
N SER A 77 -23.69 -10.38 5.77
CA SER A 77 -23.60 -11.49 5.54
C SER A 77 -24.34 -12.30 6.10
N LEU A 78 -24.83 -12.50 5.81
CA LEU A 78 -25.56 -13.21 6.08
C LEU A 78 -25.31 -14.31 6.35
N GLU A 79 -24.55 -14.46 5.93
CA GLU A 79 -24.14 -15.46 6.02
C GLU A 79 -23.99 -15.74 7.19
N ASP A 80 -23.68 -15.04 7.55
CA ASP A 80 -23.41 -15.11 8.67
C ASP A 80 -24.41 -15.68 9.33
N ASP A 81 -25.15 -15.73 8.97
CA ASP A 81 -26.06 -16.14 9.56
C ASP A 81 -26.14 -17.47 9.45
N ILE A 82 -25.35 -17.89 9.15
CA ILE A 82 -25.33 -19.04 9.02
C ILE A 82 -25.38 -19.65 10.16
N PRO A 83 -25.98 -20.29 10.53
CA PRO A 83 -26.04 -20.86 11.75
C PRO A 83 -25.30 -21.99 11.99
#